data_82ed6f7a715b468c483fa7473b9598ba
#
_entry.id   82ed6f7a715b468c483fa7473b9598ba
#
_cell.length_a   1.000
_cell.length_b   1.000
_cell.length_c   1.000
_cell.angle_alpha   90.00
_cell.angle_beta   90.00
_cell.angle_gamma   90.00
#
_symmetry.space_group_name_H-M   'P 1'
#
loop_
_entity.id
_entity.type
_entity.pdbx_description
1 polymer ?
#
loop_
_entity_poly.entity_id
_entity_poly.type
_entity_poly.pdbx_seq_one_letter_code
_entity_poly.pdbx_strand_id
1 'polypeptide(L)'
;MAKSATGRGRPLQQLQIVADLIETPTLARIYAHTEREGPVTVGELVDELGVPQGTAYDYVQRLETAGLLDQVTESRPSEYDTEAISLTLSVDGTTTTVSPALVAAIARTDTDDDVDVYVERHGLDGLAAALEYAFERVDETVSHRIAARELDISPLEAEIVLQALEPVAAAYSDPSG
;
A
#
# COMPACT_ATOMS: atom_id res chain seq x y z
N MET A 1 -1.72 -6.46 -27.38
CA MET A 1 -3.09 -5.94 -27.59
C MET A 1 -4.18 -6.62 -26.76
N ALA A 2 -3.91 -7.82 -26.22
CA ALA A 2 -4.83 -8.51 -25.30
C ALA A 2 -4.79 -7.99 -23.83
N LYS A 3 -3.83 -7.13 -23.49
CA LYS A 3 -3.62 -6.65 -22.09
C LYS A 3 -4.76 -5.79 -21.56
N SER A 4 -5.43 -5.00 -22.39
CA SER A 4 -6.52 -4.13 -21.93
C SER A 4 -7.84 -4.86 -21.68
N ALA A 5 -8.00 -6.09 -22.20
CA ALA A 5 -9.18 -6.91 -21.95
C ALA A 5 -9.10 -7.71 -20.64
N THR A 6 -7.87 -7.98 -20.14
CA THR A 6 -7.65 -8.81 -18.96
C THR A 6 -7.98 -8.07 -17.65
N GLY A 7 -7.75 -6.75 -17.61
CA GLY A 7 -8.08 -5.91 -16.45
C GLY A 7 -9.58 -5.64 -16.27
N ARG A 8 -10.38 -5.79 -17.33
CA ARG A 8 -11.82 -5.51 -17.29
C ARG A 8 -12.69 -6.70 -16.87
N GLY A 9 -12.14 -7.91 -16.87
CA GLY A 9 -12.93 -9.13 -16.69
C GLY A 9 -12.96 -9.71 -15.28
N ARG A 10 -12.33 -9.05 -14.27
CA ARG A 10 -12.09 -9.68 -12.96
C ARG A 10 -12.29 -8.77 -11.74
N PRO A 11 -13.40 -7.99 -11.65
CA PRO A 11 -13.59 -7.09 -10.50
C PRO A 11 -13.66 -7.83 -9.16
N LEU A 12 -14.19 -9.05 -9.13
CA LEU A 12 -14.25 -9.86 -7.91
C LEU A 12 -12.87 -10.38 -7.48
N GLN A 13 -11.99 -10.68 -8.42
CA GLN A 13 -10.60 -11.08 -8.10
C GLN A 13 -9.80 -9.88 -7.60
N GLN A 14 -10.01 -8.69 -8.14
CA GLN A 14 -9.40 -7.48 -7.62
C GLN A 14 -9.88 -7.17 -6.20
N LEU A 15 -11.17 -7.35 -5.93
CA LEU A 15 -11.70 -7.18 -4.58
C LEU A 15 -11.08 -8.20 -3.60
N GLN A 16 -10.92 -9.42 -4.02
CA GLN A 16 -10.31 -10.46 -3.19
C GLN A 16 -8.84 -10.17 -2.89
N ILE A 17 -8.05 -9.79 -3.89
CA ILE A 17 -6.63 -9.47 -3.67
C ILE A 17 -6.45 -8.22 -2.81
N VAL A 18 -7.36 -7.25 -2.90
CA VAL A 18 -7.35 -6.08 -2.01
C VAL A 18 -7.59 -6.50 -0.56
N ALA A 19 -8.56 -7.40 -0.32
CA ALA A 19 -8.76 -7.97 1.01
C ALA A 19 -7.51 -8.70 1.50
N ASP A 20 -6.87 -9.48 0.65
CA ASP A 20 -5.62 -10.18 0.99
C ASP A 20 -4.48 -9.20 1.32
N LEU A 21 -4.33 -8.11 0.57
CA LEU A 21 -3.34 -7.05 0.85
C LEU A 21 -3.57 -6.40 2.21
N ILE A 22 -4.83 -6.18 2.55
CA ILE A 22 -5.24 -5.60 3.82
C ILE A 22 -4.94 -6.55 4.99
N GLU A 23 -5.23 -7.83 4.82
CA GLU A 23 -5.07 -8.85 5.87
C GLU A 23 -3.64 -9.37 6.01
N THR A 24 -2.82 -9.18 4.97
CA THR A 24 -1.46 -9.74 4.92
C THR A 24 -0.44 -8.63 4.64
N PRO A 25 0.08 -7.94 5.68
CA PRO A 25 1.04 -6.85 5.49
C PRO A 25 2.29 -7.22 4.71
N THR A 26 2.76 -8.46 4.81
CA THR A 26 3.91 -8.94 4.02
C THR A 26 3.59 -8.96 2.51
N LEU A 27 2.36 -9.32 2.12
CA LEU A 27 1.91 -9.24 0.73
C LEU A 27 1.88 -7.78 0.25
N ALA A 28 1.38 -6.87 1.11
CA ALA A 28 1.39 -5.43 0.84
C ALA A 28 2.83 -4.89 0.69
N ARG A 29 3.79 -5.38 1.48
CA ARG A 29 5.21 -5.01 1.36
C ARG A 29 5.80 -5.38 0.00
N ILE A 30 5.50 -6.57 -0.48
CA ILE A 30 5.97 -7.05 -1.79
C ILE A 30 5.41 -6.16 -2.91
N TYR A 31 4.12 -5.87 -2.88
CA TYR A 31 3.50 -4.98 -3.85
C TYR A 31 4.11 -3.57 -3.80
N ALA A 32 4.17 -2.95 -2.62
CA ALA A 32 4.68 -1.59 -2.45
C ALA A 32 6.16 -1.47 -2.83
N HIS A 33 6.97 -2.48 -2.51
CA HIS A 33 8.38 -2.51 -2.89
C HIS A 33 8.55 -2.60 -4.42
N THR A 34 7.82 -3.51 -5.06
CA THR A 34 7.86 -3.66 -6.52
C THR A 34 7.38 -2.38 -7.22
N GLU A 35 6.36 -1.74 -6.67
CA GLU A 35 5.82 -0.49 -7.23
C GLU A 35 6.86 0.64 -7.21
N ARG A 36 7.67 0.73 -6.15
CA ARG A 36 8.71 1.77 -6.02
C ARG A 36 10.00 1.46 -6.76
N GLU A 37 10.44 0.22 -6.75
CA GLU A 37 11.79 -0.21 -7.18
C GLU A 37 11.75 -1.01 -8.49
N GLY A 38 10.57 -1.45 -8.92
CA GLY A 38 10.44 -2.34 -10.06
C GLY A 38 10.99 -1.82 -11.39
N PRO A 39 11.29 -2.73 -12.31
CA PRO A 39 11.06 -4.18 -12.19
C PRO A 39 12.04 -4.87 -11.24
N VAL A 40 11.56 -5.91 -10.53
CA VAL A 40 12.33 -6.66 -9.54
C VAL A 40 12.20 -8.17 -9.77
N THR A 41 13.21 -8.91 -9.34
CA THR A 41 13.19 -10.38 -9.30
C THR A 41 12.70 -10.87 -7.94
N VAL A 42 12.25 -12.13 -7.87
CA VAL A 42 11.91 -12.76 -6.57
C VAL A 42 13.13 -12.80 -5.65
N GLY A 43 14.33 -13.03 -6.20
CA GLY A 43 15.58 -13.02 -5.42
C GLY A 43 15.84 -11.68 -4.73
N GLU A 44 15.62 -10.57 -5.43
CA GLU A 44 15.75 -9.21 -4.87
C GLU A 44 14.73 -8.99 -3.76
N LEU A 45 13.48 -9.43 -3.94
CA LEU A 45 12.45 -9.34 -2.89
C LEU A 45 12.84 -10.11 -1.63
N VAL A 46 13.41 -11.31 -1.79
CA VAL A 46 13.91 -12.12 -0.65
C VAL A 46 15.03 -11.38 0.08
N ASP A 47 16.00 -10.86 -0.65
CA ASP A 47 17.19 -10.22 -0.08
C ASP A 47 16.86 -8.88 0.59
N GLU A 48 16.03 -8.06 -0.03
CA GLU A 48 15.74 -6.71 0.45
C GLU A 48 14.63 -6.67 1.50
N LEU A 49 13.63 -7.53 1.40
CA LEU A 49 12.52 -7.57 2.35
C LEU A 49 12.69 -8.60 3.48
N GLY A 50 13.68 -9.48 3.37
CA GLY A 50 13.89 -10.54 4.35
C GLY A 50 12.76 -11.58 4.38
N VAL A 51 12.02 -11.73 3.28
CA VAL A 51 10.90 -12.66 3.15
C VAL A 51 11.44 -14.04 2.75
N PRO A 52 10.95 -15.15 3.35
CA PRO A 52 11.34 -16.48 2.91
C PRO A 52 11.06 -16.70 1.41
N GLN A 53 11.95 -17.41 0.73
CA GLN A 53 11.87 -17.62 -0.72
C GLN A 53 10.53 -18.23 -1.17
N GLY A 54 10.03 -19.26 -0.47
CA GLY A 54 8.76 -19.89 -0.78
C GLY A 54 7.59 -18.93 -0.64
N THR A 55 7.59 -18.10 0.38
CA THR A 55 6.59 -17.05 0.61
C THR A 55 6.64 -15.99 -0.49
N ALA A 56 7.83 -15.54 -0.86
CA ALA A 56 8.01 -14.54 -1.93
C ALA A 56 7.47 -15.06 -3.28
N TYR A 57 7.77 -16.29 -3.65
CA TYR A 57 7.23 -16.93 -4.86
C TYR A 57 5.71 -17.03 -4.84
N ASP A 58 5.13 -17.51 -3.73
CA ASP A 58 3.68 -17.65 -3.57
C ASP A 58 2.98 -16.28 -3.69
N TYR A 59 3.50 -15.27 -3.03
CA TYR A 59 2.91 -13.94 -3.02
C TYR A 59 3.03 -13.23 -4.37
N VAL A 60 4.16 -13.33 -5.04
CA VAL A 60 4.33 -12.83 -6.42
C VAL A 60 3.34 -13.51 -7.35
N GLN A 61 3.17 -14.82 -7.25
CA GLN A 61 2.21 -15.56 -8.08
C GLN A 61 0.76 -15.14 -7.80
N ARG A 62 0.40 -14.91 -6.54
CA ARG A 62 -0.93 -14.41 -6.17
C ARG A 62 -1.21 -13.03 -6.74
N LEU A 63 -0.25 -12.12 -6.66
CA LEU A 63 -0.36 -10.76 -7.21
C LEU A 63 -0.41 -10.79 -8.75
N GLU A 64 0.38 -11.65 -9.39
CA GLU A 64 0.36 -11.84 -10.84
C GLU A 64 -0.99 -12.38 -11.31
N THR A 65 -1.51 -13.42 -10.65
CA THR A 65 -2.82 -14.01 -10.97
C THR A 65 -3.96 -12.99 -10.83
N ALA A 66 -3.86 -12.08 -9.87
CA ALA A 66 -4.83 -11.01 -9.66
C ALA A 66 -4.66 -9.82 -10.62
N GLY A 67 -3.59 -9.79 -11.41
CA GLY A 67 -3.31 -8.71 -12.36
C GLY A 67 -2.67 -7.47 -11.73
N LEU A 68 -2.10 -7.57 -10.54
CA LEU A 68 -1.38 -6.48 -9.87
C LEU A 68 0.13 -6.51 -10.12
N LEU A 69 0.67 -7.63 -10.55
CA LEU A 69 2.04 -7.77 -11.05
C LEU A 69 2.02 -8.41 -12.43
N ASP A 70 2.91 -7.96 -13.28
CA ASP A 70 3.17 -8.57 -14.60
C ASP A 70 4.63 -8.97 -14.71
N GLN A 71 4.88 -10.15 -15.24
CA GLN A 71 6.23 -10.54 -15.65
C GLN A 71 6.64 -9.74 -16.88
N VAL A 72 7.72 -8.98 -16.78
CA VAL A 72 8.17 -8.05 -17.83
C VAL A 72 9.37 -8.56 -18.62
N THR A 73 9.96 -9.69 -18.22
CA THR A 73 11.06 -10.34 -18.94
C THR A 73 10.74 -11.79 -19.27
N GLU A 74 11.21 -12.25 -20.43
CA GLU A 74 11.15 -13.67 -20.81
C GLU A 74 12.41 -14.44 -20.38
N SER A 75 13.45 -13.71 -19.99
CA SER A 75 14.72 -14.29 -19.52
C SER A 75 14.63 -14.67 -18.04
N ARG A 76 15.56 -15.51 -17.61
CA ARG A 76 15.68 -15.91 -16.21
C ARG A 76 16.89 -15.22 -15.56
N PRO A 77 16.78 -14.73 -14.31
CA PRO A 77 15.57 -14.72 -13.48
C PRO A 77 14.45 -13.80 -14.03
N SER A 78 13.20 -14.20 -13.80
CA SER A 78 12.04 -13.39 -14.21
C SER A 78 11.94 -12.12 -13.41
N GLU A 79 11.68 -11.01 -14.08
CA GLU A 79 11.43 -9.71 -13.45
C GLU A 79 9.95 -9.38 -13.51
N TYR A 80 9.47 -8.73 -12.47
CA TYR A 80 8.08 -8.34 -12.29
C TYR A 80 7.97 -6.85 -12.05
N ASP A 81 6.92 -6.24 -12.60
CA ASP A 81 6.57 -4.85 -12.36
C ASP A 81 5.09 -4.75 -11.99
N THR A 82 4.69 -3.62 -11.41
CA THR A 82 3.32 -3.45 -10.93
C THR A 82 2.39 -2.89 -11.99
N GLU A 83 1.13 -3.35 -11.91
CA GLU A 83 -0.02 -2.60 -12.44
C GLU A 83 -0.60 -1.74 -11.32
N ALA A 84 -0.95 -0.50 -11.66
CA ALA A 84 -1.50 0.45 -10.68
C ALA A 84 -2.84 -0.05 -10.13
N ILE A 85 -2.94 -0.10 -8.80
CA ILE A 85 -4.20 -0.40 -8.12
C ILE A 85 -5.00 0.88 -7.93
N SER A 86 -6.27 0.85 -8.29
CA SER A 86 -7.24 1.89 -7.96
C SER A 86 -8.60 1.23 -7.81
N LEU A 87 -8.98 0.98 -6.58
CA LEU A 87 -10.30 0.41 -6.25
C LEU A 87 -11.01 1.35 -5.29
N THR A 88 -12.18 1.80 -5.68
CA THR A 88 -13.05 2.63 -4.83
C THR A 88 -14.16 1.77 -4.27
N LEU A 89 -14.24 1.72 -2.95
CA LEU A 89 -15.28 1.02 -2.19
C LEU A 89 -16.24 2.04 -1.58
N SER A 90 -17.52 1.80 -1.74
CA SER A 90 -18.57 2.63 -1.14
C SER A 90 -19.46 1.75 -0.27
N VAL A 91 -19.52 2.04 1.02
CA VAL A 91 -20.36 1.33 1.99
C VAL A 91 -21.07 2.36 2.86
N ASP A 92 -22.40 2.31 2.93
CA ASP A 92 -23.23 3.19 3.76
C ASP A 92 -22.92 4.68 3.60
N GLY A 93 -22.62 5.10 2.36
CA GLY A 93 -22.32 6.50 2.04
C GLY A 93 -20.86 6.91 2.33
N THR A 94 -20.06 6.03 2.91
CA THR A 94 -18.61 6.24 3.07
C THR A 94 -17.86 5.65 1.89
N THR A 95 -16.99 6.44 1.28
CA THR A 95 -16.21 6.04 0.12
C THR A 95 -14.73 6.02 0.48
N THR A 96 -14.08 4.89 0.26
CA THR A 96 -12.63 4.71 0.47
C THR A 96 -11.98 4.23 -0.81
N THR A 97 -10.92 4.89 -1.23
CA THR A 97 -10.13 4.48 -2.39
C THR A 97 -8.87 3.77 -1.93
N VAL A 98 -8.69 2.54 -2.39
CA VAL A 98 -7.46 1.79 -2.20
C VAL A 98 -6.48 2.18 -3.31
N SER A 99 -5.42 2.86 -2.93
CA SER A 99 -4.37 3.36 -3.81
C SER A 99 -3.03 2.67 -3.49
N PRO A 100 -2.02 2.79 -4.37
CA PRO A 100 -0.67 2.33 -4.02
C PRO A 100 -0.13 2.92 -2.72
N ALA A 101 -0.41 4.18 -2.43
CA ALA A 101 -0.01 4.83 -1.18
C ALA A 101 -0.67 4.18 0.05
N LEU A 102 -1.96 3.85 -0.03
CA LEU A 102 -2.63 3.16 1.07
C LEU A 102 -2.06 1.75 1.28
N VAL A 103 -1.76 1.03 0.20
CA VAL A 103 -1.10 -0.29 0.30
C VAL A 103 0.28 -0.16 0.96
N ALA A 104 1.05 0.87 0.60
CA ALA A 104 2.34 1.15 1.24
C ALA A 104 2.19 1.49 2.73
N ALA A 105 1.15 2.22 3.12
CA ALA A 105 0.84 2.50 4.53
C ALA A 105 0.48 1.20 5.29
N ILE A 106 -0.33 0.33 4.69
CA ILE A 106 -0.65 -0.98 5.26
C ILE A 106 0.62 -1.83 5.43
N ALA A 107 1.52 -1.80 4.44
CA ALA A 107 2.79 -2.51 4.51
C ALA A 107 3.65 -2.09 5.72
N ARG A 108 3.52 -0.85 6.18
CA ARG A 108 4.26 -0.36 7.35
C ARG A 108 3.82 -1.00 8.66
N THR A 109 2.62 -1.56 8.76
CA THR A 109 2.22 -2.28 9.98
C THR A 109 3.12 -3.48 10.28
N ASP A 110 3.79 -4.04 9.28
CA ASP A 110 4.73 -5.15 9.42
C ASP A 110 6.14 -4.73 9.87
N THR A 111 6.47 -3.44 9.77
CA THR A 111 7.81 -2.91 10.01
C THR A 111 7.88 -1.74 10.99
N ASP A 112 6.73 -1.21 11.40
CA ASP A 112 6.62 -0.02 12.24
C ASP A 112 5.53 -0.24 13.30
N ASP A 113 5.96 -0.44 14.54
CA ASP A 113 5.06 -0.72 15.66
C ASP A 113 4.07 0.42 15.93
N ASP A 114 4.44 1.66 15.66
CA ASP A 114 3.56 2.82 15.86
C ASP A 114 2.38 2.79 14.89
N VAL A 115 2.63 2.39 13.64
CA VAL A 115 1.57 2.22 12.64
C VAL A 115 0.69 1.03 12.99
N ASP A 116 1.29 -0.09 13.41
CA ASP A 116 0.55 -1.30 13.79
C ASP A 116 -0.40 -1.02 14.97
N VAL A 117 0.10 -0.41 16.03
CA VAL A 117 -0.71 -0.02 17.20
C VAL A 117 -1.82 0.95 16.83
N TYR A 118 -1.55 1.88 15.91
CA TYR A 118 -2.57 2.82 15.44
C TYR A 118 -3.69 2.09 14.69
N VAL A 119 -3.34 1.16 13.81
CA VAL A 119 -4.32 0.35 13.06
C VAL A 119 -5.14 -0.55 14.00
N GLU A 120 -4.51 -1.14 15.01
CA GLU A 120 -5.23 -1.93 16.02
C GLU A 120 -6.32 -1.12 16.74
N ARG A 121 -6.06 0.16 16.99
CA ARG A 121 -6.99 1.05 17.72
C ARG A 121 -8.06 1.68 16.80
N HIS A 122 -7.68 2.08 15.61
CA HIS A 122 -8.51 2.93 14.75
C HIS A 122 -8.93 2.25 13.44
N GLY A 123 -8.44 1.04 13.17
CA GLY A 123 -8.74 0.29 11.95
C GLY A 123 -8.12 0.90 10.71
N LEU A 124 -8.45 0.32 9.57
CA LEU A 124 -7.94 0.75 8.27
C LEU A 124 -8.54 2.09 7.81
N ASP A 125 -9.78 2.38 8.18
CA ASP A 125 -10.39 3.68 7.90
C ASP A 125 -9.63 4.80 8.64
N GLY A 126 -9.20 4.53 9.87
CA GLY A 126 -8.33 5.43 10.62
C GLY A 126 -6.97 5.62 9.95
N LEU A 127 -6.37 4.54 9.45
CA LEU A 127 -5.10 4.61 8.70
C LEU A 127 -5.24 5.43 7.42
N ALA A 128 -6.30 5.19 6.65
CA ALA A 128 -6.58 5.96 5.43
C ALA A 128 -6.73 7.45 5.72
N ALA A 129 -7.48 7.80 6.75
CA ALA A 129 -7.66 9.20 7.18
C ALA A 129 -6.32 9.81 7.66
N ALA A 130 -5.54 9.09 8.45
CA ALA A 130 -4.23 9.55 8.89
C ALA A 130 -3.26 9.77 7.71
N LEU A 131 -3.31 8.91 6.71
CA LEU A 131 -2.49 9.05 5.51
C LEU A 131 -2.84 10.33 4.73
N GLU A 132 -4.11 10.69 4.62
CA GLU A 132 -4.53 11.95 4.00
C GLU A 132 -3.91 13.17 4.71
N TYR A 133 -3.94 13.19 6.05
CA TYR A 133 -3.28 14.25 6.83
C TYR A 133 -1.75 14.20 6.73
N ALA A 134 -1.16 13.02 6.55
CA ALA A 134 0.28 12.92 6.31
C ALA A 134 0.68 13.58 4.97
N PHE A 135 -0.13 13.43 3.91
CA PHE A 135 0.05 14.16 2.67
C PHE A 135 -0.04 15.67 2.86
N GLU A 136 -1.11 16.14 3.54
CA GLU A 136 -1.29 17.56 3.82
C GLU A 136 -0.15 18.14 4.67
N ARG A 137 0.46 17.34 5.54
CA ARG A 137 1.61 17.75 6.33
C ARG A 137 2.88 17.87 5.49
N VAL A 138 3.11 16.94 4.56
CA VAL A 138 4.24 17.03 3.62
C VAL A 138 4.13 18.31 2.77
N ASP A 139 2.92 18.68 2.40
CA ASP A 139 2.62 19.93 1.67
C ASP A 139 2.58 21.18 2.58
N GLU A 140 2.90 21.02 3.88
CA GLU A 140 2.91 22.08 4.90
C GLU A 140 1.55 22.80 5.10
N THR A 141 0.45 22.16 4.73
CA THR A 141 -0.89 22.75 4.81
C THR A 141 -1.59 22.52 6.15
N VAL A 142 -1.20 21.48 6.90
CA VAL A 142 -1.84 21.08 8.16
C VAL A 142 -0.81 20.79 9.25
N SER A 143 -1.10 21.27 10.47
CA SER A 143 -0.32 20.91 11.66
C SER A 143 -0.86 19.63 12.32
N HIS A 144 0.00 18.94 13.09
CA HIS A 144 -0.40 17.75 13.84
C HIS A 144 -1.57 18.02 14.83
N ARG A 145 -1.71 19.24 15.33
CA ARG A 145 -2.80 19.62 16.23
C ARG A 145 -4.15 19.68 15.53
N ILE A 146 -4.17 20.17 14.30
CA ILE A 146 -5.39 20.19 13.48
C ILE A 146 -5.76 18.75 13.12
N ALA A 147 -4.80 17.96 12.64
CA ALA A 147 -5.02 16.55 12.35
C ALA A 147 -5.55 15.77 13.57
N ALA A 148 -4.98 15.99 14.76
CA ALA A 148 -5.43 15.35 15.99
C ALA A 148 -6.91 15.62 16.28
N ARG A 149 -7.34 16.87 16.11
CA ARG A 149 -8.74 17.25 16.32
C ARG A 149 -9.67 16.61 15.31
N GLU A 150 -9.30 16.62 14.05
CA GLU A 150 -10.12 16.05 12.98
C GLU A 150 -10.18 14.50 13.02
N LEU A 151 -9.10 13.86 13.46
CA LEU A 151 -9.04 12.41 13.67
C LEU A 151 -9.61 11.96 15.02
N ASP A 152 -9.97 12.88 15.90
CA ASP A 152 -10.45 12.61 17.26
C ASP A 152 -9.46 11.76 18.09
N ILE A 153 -8.18 12.12 18.01
CA ILE A 153 -7.08 11.49 18.75
C ILE A 153 -6.27 12.54 19.53
N SER A 154 -5.40 12.08 20.43
CA SER A 154 -4.53 13.01 21.15
C SER A 154 -3.49 13.66 20.21
N PRO A 155 -3.01 14.88 20.52
CA PRO A 155 -1.94 15.51 19.75
C PRO A 155 -0.66 14.67 19.66
N LEU A 156 -0.32 13.95 20.72
CA LEU A 156 0.84 13.05 20.73
C LEU A 156 0.66 11.86 19.79
N GLU A 157 -0.51 11.23 19.80
CA GLU A 157 -0.82 10.14 18.91
C GLU A 157 -0.81 10.58 17.44
N ALA A 158 -1.37 11.78 17.16
CA ALA A 158 -1.31 12.36 15.81
C ALA A 158 0.14 12.62 15.37
N GLU A 159 0.97 13.17 16.24
CA GLU A 159 2.38 13.41 15.94
C GLU A 159 3.11 12.10 15.58
N ILE A 160 2.91 11.06 16.38
CA ILE A 160 3.55 9.76 16.21
C ILE A 160 3.11 9.12 14.88
N VAL A 161 1.80 8.99 14.62
CA VAL A 161 1.31 8.33 13.40
C VAL A 161 1.64 9.12 12.14
N LEU A 162 1.53 10.44 12.17
CA LEU A 162 1.86 11.27 11.01
C LEU A 162 3.37 11.24 10.70
N GLN A 163 4.22 11.21 11.71
CA GLN A 163 5.66 11.04 11.53
C GLN A 163 5.99 9.66 10.94
N ALA A 164 5.33 8.61 11.41
CA ALA A 164 5.51 7.25 10.91
C ALA A 164 5.03 7.10 9.45
N LEU A 165 4.01 7.84 9.03
CA LEU A 165 3.48 7.84 7.66
C LEU A 165 4.16 8.83 6.71
N GLU A 166 4.99 9.75 7.23
CA GLU A 166 5.68 10.75 6.41
C GLU A 166 6.50 10.13 5.26
N PRO A 167 7.26 9.03 5.44
CA PRO A 167 7.98 8.41 4.33
C PRO A 167 7.05 7.92 3.21
N VAL A 168 5.87 7.44 3.54
CA VAL A 168 4.86 7.03 2.56
C VAL A 168 4.32 8.26 1.82
N ALA A 169 3.88 9.26 2.57
CA ALA A 169 3.35 10.47 1.99
C ALA A 169 4.38 11.17 1.08
N ALA A 170 5.64 11.25 1.50
CA ALA A 170 6.71 11.83 0.70
C ALA A 170 6.98 11.04 -0.59
N ALA A 171 6.92 9.70 -0.53
CA ALA A 171 7.17 8.84 -1.68
C ALA A 171 6.08 8.93 -2.75
N TYR A 172 4.84 9.23 -2.35
CA TYR A 172 3.68 9.30 -3.24
C TYR A 172 3.12 10.71 -3.45
N SER A 173 3.75 11.73 -2.88
CA SER A 173 3.43 13.12 -3.20
C SER A 173 3.86 13.43 -4.64
N ASP A 174 2.98 14.10 -5.38
CA ASP A 174 3.29 14.50 -6.75
C ASP A 174 4.38 15.59 -6.73
N PRO A 175 5.54 15.38 -7.38
CA PRO A 175 6.58 16.39 -7.45
C PRO A 175 6.20 17.59 -8.32
N SER A 176 5.02 17.60 -8.92
CA SER A 176 4.51 18.65 -9.82
C SER A 176 3.67 19.71 -9.09
N GLY A 177 3.62 19.67 -7.78
CA GLY A 177 2.93 20.68 -6.97
C GLY A 177 3.71 21.97 -6.80
#